data_3495e89f45c5c24d940518a697272e8f
#
_entry.id   3495e89f45c5c24d940518a697272e8f
#
_cell.length_a   1.000
_cell.length_b   1.000
_cell.length_c   1.000
_cell.angle_alpha   90.00
_cell.angle_beta   90.00
_cell.angle_gamma   90.00
#
_symmetry.space_group_name_H-M   'P 1'
#
loop_
_entity.id
_entity.type
_entity.pdbx_description
1 polymer ?
#
loop_
_entity_poly.entity_id
_entity_poly.type
_entity_poly.pdbx_seq_one_letter_code
_entity_poly.pdbx_strand_id
1 'polypeptide(L)'
;ANKIIRNAIDSKDKNTDNFREFTANFYSRGLFKVKEAPEKILGQSLGDLGGGLDSTRTGIIYLSETVSEITFQKKPRNFKEKIIASKVSGSDNGISFNRAEQANFDFYGNTVFVAESNLVSPISDVAFGYYTFILEGSFYDKNGRLINKVRVLPKRDNDRVFSGFIYIVEDDWAIYGIDLIAAGKQ
;
A
#
# COMPACT_ATOMS: atom_id res chain seq x y z
N ALA A 1 11.47 17.96 9.12
CA ALA A 1 10.97 16.59 8.94
C ALA A 1 11.03 15.77 10.24
N ASN A 2 12.21 15.63 10.89
CA ASN A 2 12.37 14.70 12.01
C ASN A 2 11.44 15.00 13.19
N LYS A 3 11.20 16.29 13.52
CA LYS A 3 10.25 16.69 14.58
C LYS A 3 8.83 16.24 14.24
N ILE A 4 8.40 16.44 12.98
CA ILE A 4 7.08 16.05 12.48
C ILE A 4 6.87 14.54 12.64
N ILE A 5 7.86 13.75 12.21
CA ILE A 5 7.77 12.28 12.30
C ILE A 5 7.80 11.80 13.77
N ARG A 6 8.62 12.42 14.65
CA ARG A 6 8.59 12.09 16.08
C ARG A 6 7.22 12.35 16.69
N ASN A 7 6.65 13.53 16.42
CA ASN A 7 5.31 13.86 16.91
C ASN A 7 4.25 12.88 16.37
N ALA A 8 4.37 12.44 15.10
CA ALA A 8 3.47 11.43 14.54
C ALA A 8 3.62 10.07 15.23
N ILE A 9 4.85 9.63 15.54
CA ILE A 9 5.12 8.42 16.30
C ILE A 9 4.51 8.52 17.72
N ASP A 10 4.75 9.62 18.42
CA ASP A 10 4.27 9.85 19.78
C ASP A 10 2.72 9.94 19.85
N SER A 11 2.08 10.34 18.75
CA SER A 11 0.63 10.51 18.68
C SER A 11 -0.10 9.31 18.05
N LYS A 12 0.59 8.26 17.63
CA LYS A 12 0.00 7.15 16.87
C LYS A 12 -1.10 6.41 17.61
N ASP A 13 -0.92 6.15 18.91
CA ASP A 13 -1.91 5.45 19.74
C ASP A 13 -3.20 6.27 19.86
N LYS A 14 -3.07 7.56 20.15
CA LYS A 14 -4.19 8.50 20.16
C LYS A 14 -4.93 8.51 18.83
N ASN A 15 -4.20 8.58 17.71
CA ASN A 15 -4.77 8.65 16.38
C ASN A 15 -5.42 7.33 15.95
N THR A 16 -4.86 6.18 16.34
CA THR A 16 -5.47 4.86 16.12
C THR A 16 -6.79 4.71 16.87
N ASP A 17 -6.92 5.27 18.06
CA ASP A 17 -8.13 5.14 18.88
C ASP A 17 -9.25 6.13 18.53
N ASN A 18 -8.94 7.17 17.77
CA ASN A 18 -9.91 8.21 17.39
C ASN A 18 -11.00 7.71 16.42
N PHE A 19 -10.77 6.63 15.68
CA PHE A 19 -11.73 6.13 14.71
C PHE A 19 -12.45 4.89 15.25
N ARG A 20 -13.76 5.03 15.53
CA ARG A 20 -14.64 3.92 15.91
C ARG A 20 -15.22 3.21 14.71
N GLU A 21 -15.54 3.98 13.68
CA GLU A 21 -16.10 3.51 12.41
C GLU A 21 -15.72 4.46 11.27
N PHE A 22 -15.63 3.93 10.05
CA PHE A 22 -15.49 4.75 8.86
C PHE A 22 -16.08 4.04 7.63
N THR A 23 -16.45 4.83 6.64
CA THR A 23 -16.78 4.38 5.29
C THR A 23 -15.79 5.02 4.33
N ALA A 24 -15.27 4.23 3.38
CA ALA A 24 -14.31 4.71 2.39
C ALA A 24 -14.53 4.04 1.03
N ASN A 25 -14.17 4.75 -0.02
CA ASN A 25 -14.06 4.16 -1.34
C ASN A 25 -12.70 3.47 -1.48
N PHE A 26 -12.71 2.27 -1.99
CA PHE A 26 -11.53 1.47 -2.25
C PHE A 26 -11.42 1.19 -3.74
N TYR A 27 -10.26 1.49 -4.31
CA TYR A 27 -9.90 1.11 -5.68
C TYR A 27 -8.66 0.24 -5.64
N SER A 28 -8.73 -0.90 -6.28
CA SER A 28 -7.58 -1.77 -6.49
C SER A 28 -7.34 -2.04 -7.97
N ARG A 29 -6.06 -2.14 -8.33
CA ARG A 29 -5.62 -2.58 -9.64
C ARG A 29 -4.52 -3.61 -9.46
N GLY A 30 -4.79 -4.84 -9.91
CA GLY A 30 -3.83 -5.93 -9.97
C GLY A 30 -3.28 -6.09 -11.38
N LEU A 31 -1.97 -6.21 -11.52
CA LEU A 31 -1.30 -6.42 -12.80
C LEU A 31 -0.16 -7.41 -12.63
N PHE A 32 -0.22 -8.50 -13.39
CA PHE A 32 0.90 -9.42 -13.52
C PHE A 32 1.52 -9.29 -14.90
N LYS A 33 2.76 -8.85 -14.92
CA LYS A 33 3.59 -8.79 -16.12
C LYS A 33 4.67 -9.85 -16.02
N VAL A 34 4.74 -10.70 -17.04
CA VAL A 34 5.82 -11.67 -17.21
C VAL A 34 6.86 -11.08 -18.16
N LYS A 35 8.13 -11.24 -17.82
CA LYS A 35 9.26 -10.91 -18.68
C LYS A 35 9.97 -12.21 -19.04
N GLU A 36 10.16 -12.47 -20.34
CA GLU A 36 10.93 -13.63 -20.84
C GLU A 36 10.46 -14.96 -20.26
N ALA A 37 9.14 -15.25 -20.38
CA ALA A 37 8.60 -16.53 -19.92
C ALA A 37 9.29 -17.71 -20.60
N PRO A 38 9.73 -18.74 -19.87
CA PRO A 38 10.32 -19.93 -20.49
C PRO A 38 9.29 -20.63 -21.40
N GLU A 39 9.73 -21.23 -22.51
CA GLU A 39 8.84 -22.00 -23.38
C GLU A 39 8.27 -23.23 -22.71
N LYS A 40 9.05 -23.84 -21.82
CA LYS A 40 8.69 -25.05 -21.10
C LYS A 40 9.05 -24.96 -19.63
N ILE A 41 8.21 -25.51 -18.76
CA ILE A 41 8.52 -25.78 -17.34
C ILE A 41 8.35 -27.28 -17.12
N LEU A 42 9.36 -27.93 -16.55
CA LEU A 42 9.37 -29.37 -16.29
C LEU A 42 9.00 -30.21 -17.53
N GLY A 43 9.42 -29.77 -18.74
CA GLY A 43 9.14 -30.47 -20.01
C GLY A 43 7.76 -30.17 -20.61
N GLN A 44 6.88 -29.49 -19.93
CA GLN A 44 5.55 -29.10 -20.44
C GLN A 44 5.60 -27.69 -21.06
N SER A 45 5.01 -27.53 -22.24
CA SER A 45 4.89 -26.23 -22.89
C SER A 45 3.92 -25.32 -22.13
N LEU A 46 4.34 -24.10 -21.84
CA LEU A 46 3.49 -23.08 -21.21
C LEU A 46 2.51 -22.39 -22.18
N GLY A 47 2.64 -22.66 -23.49
CA GLY A 47 1.87 -21.93 -24.48
C GLY A 47 2.10 -20.42 -24.44
N ASP A 48 1.09 -19.65 -24.78
CA ASP A 48 1.09 -18.17 -24.77
C ASP A 48 0.44 -17.57 -23.50
N LEU A 49 0.18 -18.40 -22.48
CA LEU A 49 -0.48 -18.01 -21.24
C LEU A 49 -1.83 -17.27 -21.47
N GLY A 50 -2.62 -17.79 -22.40
CA GLY A 50 -3.95 -17.23 -22.71
C GLY A 50 -3.92 -16.03 -23.66
N GLY A 51 -2.88 -15.90 -24.50
CA GLY A 51 -2.74 -14.79 -25.47
C GLY A 51 -2.10 -13.55 -24.86
N GLY A 52 -1.61 -13.62 -23.64
CA GLY A 52 -1.02 -12.47 -22.92
C GLY A 52 0.45 -12.21 -23.21
N LEU A 53 1.13 -13.08 -24.00
CA LEU A 53 2.55 -12.95 -24.32
C LEU A 53 2.77 -12.54 -25.79
N ASP A 54 3.73 -11.66 -26.01
CA ASP A 54 4.24 -11.29 -27.33
C ASP A 54 5.28 -12.30 -27.86
N SER A 55 5.86 -12.02 -29.04
CA SER A 55 6.88 -12.86 -29.68
C SER A 55 8.17 -13.01 -28.87
N THR A 56 8.44 -12.11 -27.93
CA THR A 56 9.57 -12.19 -26.99
C THR A 56 9.19 -12.89 -25.68
N ARG A 57 7.97 -13.45 -25.61
CA ARG A 57 7.38 -14.09 -24.44
C ARG A 57 7.28 -13.16 -23.22
N THR A 58 7.08 -11.87 -23.51
CA THR A 58 6.85 -10.81 -22.53
C THR A 58 5.41 -10.33 -22.66
N GLY A 59 4.72 -10.08 -21.56
CA GLY A 59 3.36 -9.55 -21.64
C GLY A 59 2.63 -9.48 -20.32
N ILE A 60 1.40 -8.96 -20.38
CA ILE A 60 0.50 -8.87 -19.24
C ILE A 60 -0.43 -10.07 -19.28
N ILE A 61 -0.28 -10.99 -18.34
CA ILE A 61 -1.07 -12.23 -18.26
C ILE A 61 -2.30 -12.09 -17.37
N TYR A 62 -2.36 -11.04 -16.56
CA TYR A 62 -3.49 -10.76 -15.69
C TYR A 62 -3.61 -9.26 -15.45
N LEU A 63 -4.82 -8.76 -15.55
CA LEU A 63 -5.20 -7.41 -15.18
C LEU A 63 -6.55 -7.45 -14.45
N SER A 64 -6.62 -6.84 -13.30
CA SER A 64 -7.88 -6.65 -12.60
C SER A 64 -8.04 -5.22 -12.12
N GLU A 65 -9.27 -4.75 -12.12
CA GLU A 65 -9.65 -3.46 -11.54
C GLU A 65 -10.93 -3.66 -10.74
N THR A 66 -10.95 -3.14 -9.53
CA THR A 66 -12.12 -3.23 -8.64
C THR A 66 -12.32 -1.90 -7.93
N VAL A 67 -13.57 -1.46 -7.93
CA VAL A 67 -14.06 -0.33 -7.14
C VAL A 67 -15.03 -0.89 -6.12
N SER A 68 -14.80 -0.62 -4.86
CA SER A 68 -15.70 -1.03 -3.78
C SER A 68 -15.87 0.08 -2.74
N GLU A 69 -16.94 -0.04 -1.98
CA GLU A 69 -17.19 0.73 -0.77
C GLU A 69 -16.91 -0.17 0.43
N ILE A 70 -16.06 0.29 1.33
CA ILE A 70 -15.73 -0.41 2.56
C ILE A 70 -16.35 0.31 3.75
N THR A 71 -16.87 -0.46 4.70
CA THR A 71 -17.32 0.02 6.00
C THR A 71 -16.57 -0.76 7.07
N PHE A 72 -15.92 -0.04 7.96
CA PHE A 72 -15.20 -0.60 9.09
C PHE A 72 -15.78 -0.10 10.40
N GLN A 73 -15.93 -1.02 11.37
CA GLN A 73 -16.29 -0.72 12.74
C GLN A 73 -15.33 -1.44 13.69
N LYS A 74 -14.81 -0.72 14.69
CA LYS A 74 -13.79 -1.24 15.62
C LYS A 74 -14.38 -2.14 16.71
N LYS A 75 -15.55 -1.77 17.27
CA LYS A 75 -16.21 -2.52 18.37
C LYS A 75 -17.71 -2.58 18.18
N PRO A 76 -18.32 -3.80 17.98
CA PRO A 76 -17.63 -5.06 17.66
C PRO A 76 -16.91 -4.93 16.33
N ARG A 77 -15.78 -5.63 16.17
CA ARG A 77 -15.02 -5.56 14.90
C ARG A 77 -15.89 -6.09 13.77
N ASN A 78 -16.17 -5.23 12.81
CA ASN A 78 -16.96 -5.56 11.62
C ASN A 78 -16.31 -4.88 10.41
N PHE A 79 -16.09 -5.66 9.37
CA PHE A 79 -15.60 -5.18 8.09
C PHE A 79 -16.56 -5.65 7.00
N LYS A 80 -17.08 -4.72 6.23
CA LYS A 80 -17.95 -5.00 5.08
C LYS A 80 -17.38 -4.37 3.84
N GLU A 81 -17.34 -5.13 2.76
CA GLU A 81 -16.99 -4.66 1.44
C GLU A 81 -18.14 -4.87 0.49
N LYS A 82 -18.58 -3.80 -0.17
CA LYS A 82 -19.56 -3.82 -1.24
C LYS A 82 -18.86 -3.51 -2.55
N ILE A 83 -18.69 -4.52 -3.41
CA ILE A 83 -18.14 -4.35 -4.74
C ILE A 83 -19.13 -3.57 -5.59
N ILE A 84 -18.73 -2.41 -6.12
CA ILE A 84 -19.51 -1.56 -7.00
C ILE A 84 -19.28 -1.97 -8.45
N ALA A 85 -18.02 -2.16 -8.83
CA ALA A 85 -17.63 -2.60 -10.16
C ALA A 85 -16.33 -3.41 -10.09
N SER A 86 -16.24 -4.46 -10.89
CA SER A 86 -15.02 -5.26 -11.04
C SER A 86 -14.87 -5.71 -12.49
N LYS A 87 -13.64 -5.64 -13.00
CA LYS A 87 -13.27 -6.15 -14.32
C LYS A 87 -11.98 -6.95 -14.20
N VAL A 88 -11.98 -8.14 -14.77
CA VAL A 88 -10.82 -9.03 -14.84
C VAL A 88 -10.56 -9.39 -16.28
N SER A 89 -9.30 -9.39 -16.69
CA SER A 89 -8.83 -9.84 -18.01
C SER A 89 -7.63 -10.76 -17.81
N GLY A 90 -7.57 -11.85 -18.55
CA GLY A 90 -6.56 -12.90 -18.44
C GLY A 90 -7.05 -14.11 -17.62
N SER A 91 -6.14 -15.06 -17.35
CA SER A 91 -6.46 -16.28 -16.60
C SER A 91 -6.53 -15.98 -15.10
N ASP A 92 -7.69 -16.17 -14.50
CA ASP A 92 -7.89 -16.00 -13.07
C ASP A 92 -7.61 -17.31 -12.31
N ASN A 93 -6.43 -17.82 -12.33
CA ASN A 93 -6.03 -19.06 -11.63
C ASN A 93 -6.19 -18.98 -10.10
N GLY A 94 -7.25 -18.34 -9.61
CA GLY A 94 -7.57 -18.24 -8.17
C GLY A 94 -6.77 -17.18 -7.41
N ILE A 95 -5.92 -16.40 -8.08
CA ILE A 95 -5.18 -15.31 -7.45
C ILE A 95 -5.92 -14.01 -7.77
N SER A 96 -6.76 -13.58 -6.85
CA SER A 96 -7.48 -12.31 -6.96
C SER A 96 -6.98 -11.34 -5.88
N PHE A 97 -6.34 -10.25 -6.28
CA PHE A 97 -5.96 -9.15 -5.38
C PHE A 97 -7.05 -8.06 -5.31
N ASN A 98 -8.31 -8.46 -5.48
CA ASN A 98 -9.42 -7.54 -5.69
C ASN A 98 -10.20 -7.20 -4.42
N ARG A 99 -9.80 -7.72 -3.25
CA ARG A 99 -10.51 -7.50 -1.99
C ARG A 99 -9.80 -6.49 -1.11
N ALA A 100 -10.55 -5.52 -0.62
CA ALA A 100 -10.06 -4.52 0.32
C ALA A 100 -9.56 -5.13 1.64
N GLU A 101 -10.09 -6.28 2.06
CA GLU A 101 -9.64 -7.00 3.25
C GLU A 101 -8.18 -7.41 3.17
N GLN A 102 -7.69 -7.73 1.97
CA GLN A 102 -6.27 -8.07 1.72
C GLN A 102 -5.36 -6.84 1.73
N ALA A 103 -5.92 -5.65 1.57
CA ALA A 103 -5.24 -4.36 1.55
C ALA A 103 -5.42 -3.58 2.86
N ASN A 104 -5.66 -4.26 3.97
CA ASN A 104 -5.79 -3.62 5.28
C ASN A 104 -4.42 -3.17 5.80
N PHE A 105 -3.93 -2.08 5.25
CA PHE A 105 -2.62 -1.49 5.59
C PHE A 105 -2.76 -0.56 6.78
N ASP A 106 -2.44 -1.06 7.98
CA ASP A 106 -2.34 -0.24 9.19
C ASP A 106 -0.94 0.37 9.31
N PHE A 107 -0.80 1.62 8.85
CA PHE A 107 0.47 2.35 8.95
C PHE A 107 0.77 2.89 10.36
N TYR A 108 -0.19 2.89 11.28
CA TYR A 108 0.06 3.24 12.69
C TYR A 108 0.75 2.10 13.45
N GLY A 109 0.69 0.87 12.96
CA GLY A 109 1.51 -0.23 13.47
C GLY A 109 3.01 -0.05 13.21
N ASN A 110 3.85 -0.83 13.89
CA ASN A 110 5.29 -0.81 13.66
C ASN A 110 5.69 -1.44 12.32
N THR A 111 4.87 -2.37 11.83
CA THR A 111 5.04 -3.00 10.53
C THR A 111 3.73 -3.04 9.77
N VAL A 112 3.81 -3.04 8.46
CA VAL A 112 2.70 -3.18 7.53
C VAL A 112 2.91 -4.46 6.72
N PHE A 113 1.91 -5.33 6.69
CA PHE A 113 1.98 -6.58 5.93
C PHE A 113 1.60 -6.33 4.47
N VAL A 114 2.52 -6.56 3.56
CA VAL A 114 2.36 -6.36 2.11
C VAL A 114 3.03 -7.52 1.38
N ALA A 115 2.32 -8.16 0.46
CA ALA A 115 2.85 -9.21 -0.41
C ALA A 115 3.68 -10.26 0.37
N GLU A 116 3.08 -10.85 1.41
CA GLU A 116 3.67 -11.89 2.27
C GLU A 116 4.90 -11.43 3.08
N SER A 117 5.15 -10.13 3.15
CA SER A 117 6.28 -9.55 3.88
C SER A 117 5.82 -8.48 4.86
N ASN A 118 6.50 -8.42 6.02
CA ASN A 118 6.35 -7.30 6.94
C ASN A 118 7.36 -6.20 6.60
N LEU A 119 6.86 -5.03 6.24
CA LEU A 119 7.64 -3.84 5.97
C LEU A 119 7.57 -2.88 7.16
N VAL A 120 8.68 -2.24 7.50
CA VAL A 120 8.72 -1.25 8.59
C VAL A 120 7.90 -0.03 8.22
N SER A 121 6.96 0.38 9.09
CA SER A 121 6.17 1.60 8.89
C SER A 121 7.05 2.86 8.98
N PRO A 122 6.78 3.90 8.16
CA PRO A 122 7.47 5.20 8.28
C PRO A 122 7.26 5.91 9.63
N ILE A 123 6.24 5.53 10.39
CA ILE A 123 6.00 6.01 11.77
C ILE A 123 6.14 4.91 12.82
N SER A 124 6.91 3.87 12.50
CA SER A 124 7.34 2.86 13.49
C SER A 124 8.19 3.49 14.60
N ASP A 125 8.17 2.91 15.79
CA ASP A 125 9.04 3.31 16.90
C ASP A 125 10.54 3.27 16.54
N VAL A 126 10.89 2.41 15.57
CA VAL A 126 12.27 2.24 15.07
C VAL A 126 12.50 2.93 13.73
N ALA A 127 11.56 3.75 13.25
CA ALA A 127 11.58 4.34 11.89
C ALA A 127 12.90 5.07 11.56
N PHE A 128 13.47 5.79 12.53
CA PHE A 128 14.75 6.51 12.33
C PHE A 128 15.96 5.60 12.12
N GLY A 129 15.85 4.31 12.45
CA GLY A 129 16.87 3.30 12.11
C GLY A 129 16.86 2.90 10.63
N TYR A 130 15.72 3.03 9.98
CA TYR A 130 15.46 2.54 8.63
C TYR A 130 15.32 3.63 7.58
N TYR A 131 14.89 4.84 8.00
CA TYR A 131 14.55 5.92 7.09
C TYR A 131 15.32 7.21 7.34
N THR A 132 15.50 7.97 6.27
CA THR A 132 15.81 9.40 6.28
C THR A 132 14.54 10.15 5.84
N PHE A 133 14.23 11.26 6.51
CA PHE A 133 13.04 12.05 6.26
C PHE A 133 13.41 13.46 5.81
N ILE A 134 12.78 13.94 4.73
CA ILE A 134 12.97 15.27 4.18
C ILE A 134 11.61 15.97 4.11
N LEU A 135 11.50 17.17 4.66
CA LEU A 135 10.30 18.01 4.47
C LEU A 135 10.35 18.62 3.07
N GLU A 136 9.41 18.23 2.21
CA GLU A 136 9.30 18.74 0.84
C GLU A 136 8.50 20.04 0.78
N GLY A 137 7.62 20.28 1.74
CA GLY A 137 6.78 21.45 1.82
C GLY A 137 5.54 21.20 2.66
N SER A 138 4.72 22.24 2.79
CA SER A 138 3.45 22.17 3.50
C SER A 138 2.38 22.90 2.71
N PHE A 139 1.12 22.47 2.85
CA PHE A 139 -0.03 23.09 2.20
C PHE A 139 -1.25 23.02 3.12
N TYR A 140 -2.25 23.85 2.84
CA TYR A 140 -3.53 23.78 3.55
C TYR A 140 -4.53 22.94 2.79
N ASP A 141 -5.22 22.04 3.50
CA ASP A 141 -6.33 21.31 2.95
C ASP A 141 -7.59 22.18 2.84
N LYS A 142 -8.66 21.63 2.25
CA LYS A 142 -9.96 22.34 2.11
C LYS A 142 -10.62 22.75 3.42
N ASN A 143 -10.19 22.15 4.54
CA ASN A 143 -10.70 22.45 5.88
C ASN A 143 -9.78 23.42 6.65
N GLY A 144 -8.75 23.97 6.01
CA GLY A 144 -7.78 24.89 6.61
C GLY A 144 -6.74 24.21 7.52
N ARG A 145 -6.59 22.89 7.47
CA ARG A 145 -5.55 22.17 8.23
C ARG A 145 -4.23 22.23 7.47
N LEU A 146 -3.14 22.53 8.17
CA LEU A 146 -1.80 22.48 7.60
C LEU A 146 -1.33 21.05 7.47
N ILE A 147 -0.94 20.66 6.27
CA ILE A 147 -0.46 19.31 5.93
C ILE A 147 1.01 19.39 5.55
N ASN A 148 1.83 18.60 6.22
CA ASN A 148 3.26 18.50 5.95
C ASN A 148 3.53 17.31 5.01
N LYS A 149 4.10 17.57 3.83
CA LYS A 149 4.55 16.55 2.90
C LYS A 149 5.98 16.16 3.23
N VAL A 150 6.18 14.94 3.72
CA VAL A 150 7.47 14.42 4.11
C VAL A 150 7.88 13.30 3.17
N ARG A 151 9.06 13.43 2.56
CA ARG A 151 9.68 12.36 1.77
C ARG A 151 10.28 11.33 2.70
N VAL A 152 10.02 10.06 2.39
CA VAL A 152 10.49 8.87 3.09
C VAL A 152 11.53 8.17 2.21
N LEU A 153 12.75 8.10 2.68
CA LEU A 153 13.87 7.50 1.96
C LEU A 153 14.47 6.35 2.77
N PRO A 154 14.58 5.13 2.20
CA PRO A 154 15.31 4.04 2.81
C PRO A 154 16.76 4.42 3.09
N LYS A 155 17.31 3.99 4.23
CA LYS A 155 18.73 4.13 4.52
C LYS A 155 19.58 3.05 3.89
N ARG A 156 19.00 1.89 3.61
CA ARG A 156 19.66 0.71 3.03
C ARG A 156 18.78 0.04 2.00
N ASP A 157 19.35 -0.39 0.89
CA ASP A 157 18.59 -0.96 -0.24
C ASP A 157 18.03 -2.36 0.03
N ASN A 158 18.55 -3.07 1.04
CA ASN A 158 18.13 -4.45 1.35
C ASN A 158 17.10 -4.54 2.49
N ASP A 159 16.74 -3.42 3.11
CA ASP A 159 15.73 -3.41 4.17
C ASP A 159 14.31 -3.54 3.56
N ARG A 160 13.43 -4.22 4.29
CA ARG A 160 12.00 -4.32 3.94
C ARG A 160 11.27 -3.06 4.42
N VAL A 161 11.19 -2.07 3.56
CA VAL A 161 10.79 -0.70 3.87
C VAL A 161 9.95 -0.11 2.74
N PHE A 162 9.50 1.12 2.92
CA PHE A 162 8.80 1.91 1.93
C PHE A 162 9.66 3.05 1.40
N SER A 163 9.35 3.55 0.21
CA SER A 163 9.89 4.79 -0.35
C SER A 163 8.75 5.61 -0.92
N GLY A 164 8.82 6.94 -0.81
CA GLY A 164 7.79 7.85 -1.34
C GLY A 164 7.49 8.99 -0.39
N PHE A 165 6.19 9.24 -0.13
CA PHE A 165 5.76 10.36 0.69
C PHE A 165 4.74 9.95 1.75
N ILE A 166 4.85 10.57 2.93
CA ILE A 166 3.83 10.56 3.96
C ILE A 166 3.38 12.01 4.22
N TYR A 167 2.08 12.18 4.39
CA TYR A 167 1.46 13.47 4.63
C TYR A 167 0.93 13.50 6.07
N ILE A 168 1.41 14.43 6.88
CA ILE A 168 1.09 14.52 8.31
C ILE A 168 0.38 15.83 8.58
N VAL A 169 -0.77 15.75 9.25
CA VAL A 169 -1.51 16.92 9.74
C VAL A 169 -0.70 17.60 10.83
N GLU A 170 -0.51 18.91 10.76
CA GLU A 170 0.09 19.67 11.86
C GLU A 170 -0.86 19.67 13.08
N ASP A 171 -0.32 19.76 14.28
CA ASP A 171 -1.00 19.76 15.58
C ASP A 171 -1.60 18.40 15.99
N ASP A 172 -2.35 17.73 15.14
CA ASP A 172 -2.90 16.39 15.41
C ASP A 172 -1.90 15.27 15.20
N TRP A 173 -0.90 15.50 14.36
CA TRP A 173 0.16 14.57 13.96
C TRP A 173 -0.38 13.26 13.36
N ALA A 174 -1.62 13.33 12.86
CA ALA A 174 -2.27 12.19 12.20
C ALA A 174 -1.77 12.04 10.76
N ILE A 175 -1.79 10.83 10.26
CA ILE A 175 -1.57 10.56 8.83
C ILE A 175 -2.77 11.13 8.04
N TYR A 176 -2.51 12.09 7.17
CA TYR A 176 -3.47 12.63 6.22
C TYR A 176 -3.57 11.76 4.97
N GLY A 177 -2.44 11.25 4.53
CA GLY A 177 -2.34 10.42 3.34
C GLY A 177 -0.95 9.81 3.18
N ILE A 178 -0.85 8.86 2.28
CA ILE A 178 0.39 8.19 1.91
C ILE A 178 0.47 8.03 0.39
N ASP A 179 1.67 8.13 -0.13
CA ASP A 179 2.04 7.80 -1.51
C ASP A 179 3.36 7.04 -1.44
N LEU A 180 3.27 5.73 -1.23
CA LEU A 180 4.40 4.88 -0.89
C LEU A 180 4.45 3.66 -1.81
N ILE A 181 5.65 3.26 -2.14
CA ILE A 181 5.96 2.00 -2.80
C ILE A 181 6.79 1.12 -1.85
N ALA A 182 6.57 -0.18 -1.90
CA ALA A 182 7.44 -1.14 -1.22
C ALA A 182 8.83 -1.09 -1.87
N ALA A 183 9.87 -0.95 -1.06
CA ALA A 183 11.26 -0.88 -1.48
C ALA A 183 12.06 -2.01 -0.82
N GLY A 184 13.21 -2.33 -1.39
CA GLY A 184 14.07 -3.42 -0.95
C GLY A 184 13.97 -4.65 -1.83
N LYS A 185 14.92 -5.58 -1.67
CA LYS A 185 14.86 -6.90 -2.35
C LYS A 185 13.82 -7.76 -1.64
N GLN A 186 12.79 -8.12 -2.38
CA GLN A 186 11.82 -9.16 -1.99
C GLN A 186 12.41 -10.56 -2.16
#